data_baf9b0432810b62a1dcc2a5335e7532f
#
_entry.id   baf9b0432810b62a1dcc2a5335e7532f
#
_cell.length_a   1.000
_cell.length_b   1.000
_cell.length_c   1.000
_cell.angle_alpha   90.00
_cell.angle_beta   90.00
_cell.angle_gamma   90.00
#
_symmetry.space_group_name_H-M   'P 1'
#
loop_
_entity.id
_entity.type
_entity.pdbx_description
1 polymer ?
#
loop_
_entity_poly.entity_id
_entity_poly.type
_entity_poly.pdbx_seq_one_letter_code
_entity_poly.pdbx_strand_id
1 'polypeptide(L)'
;LTGKKVICLNMPIRQIKNEYDRGNEHIEWLKKNYPNVTSAEVNLTSIFEEMEHTYDNDIQDFLTMANTRARLRMTTLYAYAGHHKLLVAGTGNKVEDFGIGFYTKYGDGGVDVSPIADLMKSQVYALAASVGVTSSILNARPTDGLFADGRTDEDQIGATYDELEWAMLYIENKENYELNKNQKVAMQIYQSLNRA
;
A
#
# COMPACT_ATOMS: atom_id res chain seq x y z
N LEU A 1 -5.99 -9.64 -18.77
CA LEU A 1 -6.21 -9.27 -20.18
C LEU A 1 -5.07 -9.76 -21.07
N THR A 2 -3.83 -9.83 -20.59
CA THR A 2 -2.66 -10.27 -21.38
C THR A 2 -2.47 -11.79 -21.40
N GLY A 3 -3.23 -12.56 -20.62
CA GLY A 3 -3.05 -14.00 -20.44
C GLY A 3 -1.76 -14.40 -19.71
N LYS A 4 -0.96 -13.45 -19.23
CA LYS A 4 0.25 -13.72 -18.49
C LYS A 4 -0.05 -14.29 -17.11
N LYS A 5 0.77 -15.23 -16.63
CA LYS A 5 0.65 -15.80 -15.29
C LYS A 5 0.74 -14.71 -14.20
N VAL A 6 -0.19 -14.75 -13.26
CA VAL A 6 -0.21 -13.91 -12.06
C VAL A 6 -0.28 -14.81 -10.83
N ILE A 7 0.50 -14.51 -9.82
CA ILE A 7 0.45 -15.18 -8.52
C ILE A 7 0.13 -14.11 -7.47
N CYS A 8 -1.00 -14.25 -6.78
CA CYS A 8 -1.35 -13.43 -5.64
C CYS A 8 -0.82 -14.10 -4.36
N LEU A 9 -0.06 -13.36 -3.56
CA LEU A 9 0.43 -13.86 -2.28
C LEU A 9 -0.33 -13.19 -1.13
N ASN A 10 -0.98 -13.99 -0.29
CA ASN A 10 -1.49 -13.54 1.00
C ASN A 10 -0.41 -13.80 2.07
N MET A 11 0.07 -12.74 2.72
CA MET A 11 1.21 -12.81 3.62
C MET A 11 0.86 -12.21 5.00
N PRO A 12 -0.01 -12.87 5.77
CA PRO A 12 -0.41 -12.36 7.08
C PRO A 12 0.75 -12.32 8.07
N ILE A 13 0.84 -11.20 8.84
CA ILE A 13 1.69 -11.03 10.01
C ILE A 13 0.79 -10.47 11.10
N ARG A 14 0.25 -11.32 12.00
CA ARG A 14 -0.73 -10.93 13.03
C ARG A 14 -1.88 -10.08 12.45
N GLN A 15 -2.33 -10.41 11.23
CA GLN A 15 -3.29 -9.61 10.49
C GLN A 15 -4.67 -9.59 11.18
N ILE A 16 -5.32 -8.44 11.20
CA ILE A 16 -6.70 -8.28 11.69
C ILE A 16 -7.63 -9.11 10.79
N LYS A 17 -8.54 -9.86 11.41
CA LYS A 17 -9.40 -10.84 10.71
C LYS A 17 -10.15 -10.24 9.53
N ASN A 18 -10.74 -9.06 9.67
CA ASN A 18 -11.50 -8.42 8.60
C ASN A 18 -10.64 -8.07 7.36
N GLU A 19 -9.39 -7.67 7.56
CA GLU A 19 -8.45 -7.38 6.47
C GLU A 19 -7.99 -8.67 5.80
N TYR A 20 -7.70 -9.69 6.60
CA TYR A 20 -7.37 -11.02 6.09
C TYR A 20 -8.49 -11.62 5.24
N ASP A 21 -9.74 -11.59 5.76
CA ASP A 21 -10.92 -12.13 5.06
C ASP A 21 -11.16 -11.36 3.75
N ARG A 22 -11.03 -10.03 3.76
CA ARG A 22 -11.19 -9.15 2.59
C ARG A 22 -10.13 -9.44 1.53
N GLY A 23 -8.88 -9.63 1.93
CA GLY A 23 -7.79 -10.01 1.02
C GLY A 23 -8.07 -11.35 0.33
N ASN A 24 -8.53 -12.35 1.10
CA ASN A 24 -8.90 -13.66 0.55
C ASN A 24 -10.12 -13.58 -0.38
N GLU A 25 -11.17 -12.85 0.00
CA GLU A 25 -12.33 -12.62 -0.87
C GLU A 25 -11.90 -12.05 -2.24
N HIS A 26 -11.01 -11.07 -2.23
CA HIS A 26 -10.52 -10.46 -3.47
C HIS A 26 -9.67 -11.43 -4.29
N ILE A 27 -8.82 -12.21 -3.67
CA ILE A 27 -8.02 -13.25 -4.34
C ILE A 27 -8.94 -14.29 -5.01
N GLU A 28 -9.97 -14.75 -4.32
CA GLU A 28 -10.92 -15.72 -4.90
C GLU A 28 -11.73 -15.08 -6.05
N TRP A 29 -12.11 -13.79 -5.93
CA TRP A 29 -12.73 -13.07 -7.03
C TRP A 29 -11.81 -12.97 -8.25
N LEU A 30 -10.52 -12.68 -8.06
CA LEU A 30 -9.53 -12.66 -9.15
C LEU A 30 -9.40 -14.02 -9.83
N LYS A 31 -9.26 -15.10 -9.08
CA LYS A 31 -9.15 -16.48 -9.61
C LYS A 31 -10.39 -16.88 -10.39
N LYS A 32 -11.57 -16.47 -9.93
CA LYS A 32 -12.84 -16.77 -10.62
C LYS A 32 -12.96 -16.03 -11.95
N ASN A 33 -12.48 -14.80 -12.04
CA ASN A 33 -12.65 -13.94 -13.22
C ASN A 33 -11.48 -14.04 -14.22
N TYR A 34 -10.30 -14.51 -13.76
CA TYR A 34 -9.10 -14.55 -14.57
C TYR A 34 -8.39 -15.91 -14.45
N PRO A 35 -8.48 -16.78 -15.48
CA PRO A 35 -7.95 -18.15 -15.41
C PRO A 35 -6.41 -18.23 -15.31
N ASN A 36 -5.71 -17.14 -15.58
CA ASN A 36 -4.25 -17.02 -15.45
C ASN A 36 -3.80 -16.61 -14.04
N VAL A 37 -4.73 -16.40 -13.10
CA VAL A 37 -4.44 -16.05 -11.72
C VAL A 37 -4.40 -17.30 -10.84
N THR A 38 -3.34 -17.40 -10.05
CA THR A 38 -3.19 -18.37 -8.97
C THR A 38 -2.87 -17.66 -7.66
N SER A 39 -2.93 -18.36 -6.55
CA SER A 39 -2.58 -17.77 -5.24
C SER A 39 -1.81 -18.72 -4.36
N ALA A 40 -1.09 -18.17 -3.40
CA ALA A 40 -0.52 -18.90 -2.27
C ALA A 40 -0.67 -18.06 -1.00
N GLU A 41 -0.76 -18.74 0.14
CA GLU A 41 -0.68 -18.10 1.45
C GLU A 41 0.67 -18.44 2.09
N VAL A 42 1.32 -17.41 2.63
CA VAL A 42 2.58 -17.53 3.37
C VAL A 42 2.41 -16.79 4.68
N ASN A 43 2.05 -17.49 5.75
CA ASN A 43 1.96 -16.88 7.07
C ASN A 43 3.35 -16.55 7.60
N LEU A 44 3.66 -15.27 7.72
CA LEU A 44 4.97 -14.78 8.14
C LEU A 44 5.04 -14.44 9.65
N THR A 45 3.98 -14.72 10.41
CA THR A 45 3.89 -14.36 11.82
C THR A 45 5.06 -14.94 12.64
N SER A 46 5.33 -16.24 12.51
CA SER A 46 6.41 -16.89 13.27
C SER A 46 7.81 -16.37 12.93
N ILE A 47 8.03 -16.03 11.64
CA ILE A 47 9.31 -15.44 11.21
C ILE A 47 9.47 -14.04 11.82
N PHE A 48 8.39 -13.25 11.81
CA PHE A 48 8.42 -11.91 12.39
C PHE A 48 8.61 -11.96 13.92
N GLU A 49 7.98 -12.92 14.61
CA GLU A 49 8.19 -13.16 16.05
C GLU A 49 9.64 -13.54 16.39
N GLU A 50 10.29 -14.33 15.54
CA GLU A 50 11.70 -14.66 15.70
C GLU A 50 12.61 -13.43 15.49
N MET A 51 12.24 -12.52 14.57
CA MET A 51 12.95 -11.25 14.44
C MET A 51 12.79 -10.37 15.70
N GLU A 52 11.60 -10.32 16.30
CA GLU A 52 11.35 -9.62 17.56
C GLU A 52 12.17 -10.21 18.71
N HIS A 53 12.33 -11.53 18.77
CA HIS A 53 13.18 -12.18 19.78
C HIS A 53 14.68 -11.96 19.55
N THR A 54 15.09 -11.77 18.31
CA THR A 54 16.51 -11.66 17.92
C THR A 54 17.03 -10.23 18.03
N TYR A 55 16.18 -9.24 17.77
CA TYR A 55 16.59 -7.84 17.76
C TYR A 55 16.71 -7.27 19.15
N ASP A 56 17.67 -6.35 19.34
CA ASP A 56 17.79 -5.59 20.58
C ASP A 56 16.51 -4.76 20.84
N ASN A 57 16.06 -4.69 22.08
CA ASN A 57 14.80 -4.03 22.45
C ASN A 57 14.78 -2.53 22.09
N ASP A 58 15.92 -1.87 22.10
CA ASP A 58 16.05 -0.43 21.84
C ASP A 58 15.81 -0.05 20.36
N ILE A 59 15.90 -1.02 19.43
CA ILE A 59 15.58 -0.79 18.00
C ILE A 59 14.16 -1.25 17.62
N GLN A 60 13.39 -1.76 18.57
CA GLN A 60 12.04 -2.27 18.32
C GLN A 60 10.95 -1.21 18.53
N ASP A 61 11.24 0.03 18.16
CA ASP A 61 10.19 1.03 18.10
C ASP A 61 9.13 0.68 17.05
N PHE A 62 7.98 1.29 17.21
CA PHE A 62 6.80 0.96 16.46
C PHE A 62 6.95 1.10 14.92
N LEU A 63 7.57 2.19 14.46
CA LEU A 63 7.78 2.45 13.04
C LEU A 63 8.83 1.52 12.43
N THR A 64 9.91 1.27 13.17
CA THR A 64 10.96 0.32 12.74
C THR A 64 10.37 -1.07 12.53
N MET A 65 9.53 -1.55 13.45
CA MET A 65 8.93 -2.87 13.32
C MET A 65 7.82 -2.93 12.26
N ALA A 66 7.06 -1.86 12.04
CA ALA A 66 6.14 -1.75 10.92
C ALA A 66 6.88 -1.86 9.57
N ASN A 67 7.94 -1.09 9.38
CA ASN A 67 8.81 -1.16 8.20
C ASN A 67 9.47 -2.54 8.02
N THR A 68 9.81 -3.21 9.11
CA THR A 68 10.35 -4.57 9.09
C THR A 68 9.33 -5.57 8.53
N ARG A 69 8.04 -5.45 8.89
CA ARG A 69 6.97 -6.27 8.30
C ARG A 69 6.86 -6.06 6.78
N ALA A 70 6.89 -4.81 6.32
CA ALA A 70 6.83 -4.50 4.89
C ALA A 70 8.02 -5.12 4.14
N ARG A 71 9.24 -5.04 4.70
CA ARG A 71 10.45 -5.64 4.11
C ARG A 71 10.42 -7.17 4.11
N LEU A 72 9.87 -7.79 5.13
CA LEU A 72 9.70 -9.25 5.19
C LEU A 72 8.74 -9.74 4.09
N ARG A 73 7.66 -9.02 3.85
CA ARG A 73 6.75 -9.29 2.72
C ARG A 73 7.46 -9.12 1.38
N MET A 74 8.23 -8.05 1.19
CA MET A 74 9.01 -7.82 -0.03
C MET A 74 9.99 -8.98 -0.29
N THR A 75 10.75 -9.41 0.71
CA THR A 75 11.66 -10.56 0.60
C THR A 75 10.93 -11.82 0.13
N THR A 76 9.73 -12.07 0.66
CA THR A 76 8.89 -13.22 0.29
C THR A 76 8.39 -13.10 -1.17
N LEU A 77 7.95 -11.90 -1.59
CA LEU A 77 7.55 -11.63 -2.97
C LEU A 77 8.69 -11.96 -3.95
N TYR A 78 9.90 -11.49 -3.67
CA TYR A 78 11.06 -11.74 -4.52
C TYR A 78 11.52 -13.21 -4.51
N ALA A 79 11.34 -13.95 -3.41
CA ALA A 79 11.58 -15.38 -3.39
C ALA A 79 10.66 -16.13 -4.39
N TYR A 80 9.36 -15.80 -4.38
CA TYR A 80 8.41 -16.35 -5.36
C TYR A 80 8.69 -15.87 -6.79
N ALA A 81 8.93 -14.58 -6.96
CA ALA A 81 9.21 -13.99 -8.27
C ALA A 81 10.45 -14.62 -8.89
N GLY A 82 11.54 -14.78 -8.14
CA GLY A 82 12.78 -15.41 -8.60
C GLY A 82 12.57 -16.87 -9.00
N HIS A 83 11.89 -17.66 -8.16
CA HIS A 83 11.59 -19.07 -8.47
C HIS A 83 10.74 -19.22 -9.73
N HIS A 84 9.68 -18.41 -9.86
CA HIS A 84 8.75 -18.50 -10.98
C HIS A 84 9.14 -17.67 -12.21
N LYS A 85 10.27 -16.94 -12.19
CA LYS A 85 10.72 -16.02 -13.23
C LYS A 85 9.66 -14.97 -13.58
N LEU A 86 9.11 -14.33 -12.55
CA LEU A 86 8.10 -13.28 -12.63
C LEU A 86 8.67 -11.96 -12.12
N LEU A 87 7.96 -10.86 -12.38
CA LEU A 87 8.21 -9.55 -11.82
C LEU A 87 7.31 -9.31 -10.60
N VAL A 88 7.79 -8.51 -9.66
CA VAL A 88 6.99 -8.00 -8.55
C VAL A 88 6.27 -6.73 -9.00
N ALA A 89 4.94 -6.74 -8.93
CA ALA A 89 4.10 -5.58 -9.22
C ALA A 89 3.79 -4.82 -7.93
N GLY A 90 4.14 -3.53 -7.91
CA GLY A 90 3.82 -2.61 -6.82
C GLY A 90 2.39 -2.09 -6.90
N THR A 91 1.93 -1.57 -5.79
CA THR A 91 0.57 -1.05 -5.59
C THR A 91 0.53 0.41 -5.15
N GLY A 92 1.69 1.08 -5.08
CA GLY A 92 1.81 2.49 -4.78
C GLY A 92 1.18 3.36 -5.88
N ASN A 93 0.55 4.45 -5.50
CA ASN A 93 -0.05 5.42 -6.40
C ASN A 93 0.74 6.74 -6.39
N LYS A 94 0.37 7.66 -7.29
CA LYS A 94 1.08 8.93 -7.47
C LYS A 94 1.17 9.75 -6.19
N VAL A 95 0.10 9.80 -5.39
CA VAL A 95 0.07 10.60 -4.16
C VAL A 95 0.98 10.00 -3.10
N GLU A 96 0.92 8.69 -2.91
CA GLU A 96 1.72 7.96 -1.93
C GLU A 96 3.21 8.01 -2.27
N ASP A 97 3.58 7.55 -3.47
CA ASP A 97 4.97 7.35 -3.85
C ASP A 97 5.68 8.68 -4.17
N PHE A 98 5.09 9.50 -5.04
CA PHE A 98 5.73 10.72 -5.53
C PHE A 98 5.27 11.98 -4.81
N GLY A 99 4.06 11.97 -4.23
CA GLY A 99 3.52 13.10 -3.48
C GLY A 99 4.15 13.25 -2.11
N ILE A 100 4.00 12.25 -1.26
CA ILE A 100 4.34 12.34 0.15
C ILE A 100 5.39 11.33 0.65
N GLY A 101 5.86 10.42 -0.21
CA GLY A 101 6.83 9.39 0.18
C GLY A 101 6.28 8.40 1.21
N PHE A 102 4.98 8.09 1.16
CA PHE A 102 4.30 7.20 2.10
C PHE A 102 4.46 5.73 1.69
N TYR A 103 5.66 5.23 1.81
CA TYR A 103 6.03 3.84 1.55
C TYR A 103 7.27 3.42 2.36
N THR A 104 7.47 2.14 2.53
CA THR A 104 8.69 1.59 3.13
C THR A 104 9.73 1.35 2.04
N LYS A 105 10.86 2.06 2.11
CA LYS A 105 12.01 1.79 1.23
C LYS A 105 12.48 0.34 1.38
N TYR A 106 12.56 -0.37 0.25
CA TYR A 106 12.85 -1.80 0.21
C TYR A 106 11.81 -2.68 0.91
N GLY A 107 10.61 -2.16 1.14
CA GLY A 107 9.42 -2.90 1.53
C GLY A 107 8.42 -2.89 0.37
N ASP A 108 7.26 -2.26 0.57
CA ASP A 108 6.25 -2.05 -0.47
C ASP A 108 6.72 -1.16 -1.63
N GLY A 109 7.70 -0.27 -1.39
CA GLY A 109 8.40 0.47 -2.45
C GLY A 109 9.48 -0.34 -3.20
N GLY A 110 9.79 -1.57 -2.77
CA GLY A 110 10.75 -2.46 -3.41
C GLY A 110 10.08 -3.36 -4.45
N VAL A 111 9.87 -2.85 -5.67
CA VAL A 111 9.12 -3.53 -6.74
C VAL A 111 9.81 -3.37 -8.09
N ASP A 112 9.47 -4.24 -9.06
CA ASP A 112 10.03 -4.17 -10.42
C ASP A 112 9.20 -3.27 -11.33
N VAL A 113 7.89 -3.20 -11.12
CA VAL A 113 6.96 -2.38 -11.91
C VAL A 113 5.87 -1.79 -11.00
N SER A 114 5.45 -0.57 -11.29
CA SER A 114 4.39 0.12 -10.54
C SER A 114 3.26 0.55 -11.50
N PRO A 115 2.29 -0.36 -11.80
CA PRO A 115 1.31 -0.14 -12.87
C PRO A 115 0.35 1.03 -12.63
N ILE A 116 0.18 1.48 -11.40
CA ILE A 116 -0.73 2.57 -11.00
C ILE A 116 0.01 3.79 -10.43
N ALA A 117 1.33 3.85 -10.56
CA ALA A 117 2.14 4.92 -9.97
C ALA A 117 1.84 6.33 -10.51
N ASP A 118 1.32 6.43 -11.73
CA ASP A 118 0.92 7.71 -12.33
C ASP A 118 -0.53 8.14 -11.99
N LEU A 119 -1.28 7.28 -11.29
CA LEU A 119 -2.68 7.55 -10.95
C LEU A 119 -2.79 8.18 -9.55
N MET A 120 -3.64 9.19 -9.44
CA MET A 120 -4.11 9.70 -8.15
C MET A 120 -4.95 8.64 -7.41
N LYS A 121 -5.09 8.71 -6.10
CA LYS A 121 -5.91 7.76 -5.32
C LYS A 121 -7.36 7.71 -5.81
N SER A 122 -7.96 8.86 -6.09
CA SER A 122 -9.30 8.97 -6.67
C SER A 122 -9.42 8.24 -8.02
N GLN A 123 -8.40 8.35 -8.87
CA GLN A 123 -8.34 7.65 -10.16
C GLN A 123 -8.17 6.12 -9.98
N VAL A 124 -7.42 5.68 -8.96
CA VAL A 124 -7.32 4.26 -8.62
C VAL A 124 -8.68 3.70 -8.20
N TYR A 125 -9.47 4.42 -7.39
CA TYR A 125 -10.83 4.03 -7.05
C TYR A 125 -11.74 3.95 -8.28
N ALA A 126 -11.70 4.94 -9.14
CA ALA A 126 -12.50 4.96 -10.38
C ALA A 126 -12.13 3.78 -11.29
N LEU A 127 -10.85 3.50 -11.46
CA LEU A 127 -10.36 2.36 -12.24
C LEU A 127 -10.81 1.03 -11.60
N ALA A 128 -10.64 0.87 -10.29
CA ALA A 128 -11.05 -0.34 -9.58
C ALA A 128 -12.55 -0.62 -9.74
N ALA A 129 -13.39 0.41 -9.62
CA ALA A 129 -14.83 0.30 -9.87
C ALA A 129 -15.12 -0.13 -11.32
N SER A 130 -14.42 0.45 -12.30
CA SER A 130 -14.64 0.17 -13.74
C SER A 130 -14.27 -1.26 -14.14
N VAL A 131 -13.31 -1.89 -13.44
CA VAL A 131 -12.92 -3.29 -13.68
C VAL A 131 -13.68 -4.28 -12.79
N GLY A 132 -14.64 -3.80 -11.99
CA GLY A 132 -15.54 -4.64 -11.19
C GLY A 132 -14.92 -5.19 -9.90
N VAL A 133 -13.97 -4.48 -9.29
CA VAL A 133 -13.45 -4.82 -7.94
C VAL A 133 -14.61 -4.84 -6.94
N THR A 134 -14.57 -5.80 -6.01
CA THR A 134 -15.65 -6.03 -5.04
C THR A 134 -15.91 -4.81 -4.15
N SER A 135 -17.18 -4.63 -3.74
CA SER A 135 -17.57 -3.51 -2.88
C SER A 135 -16.89 -3.55 -1.50
N SER A 136 -16.53 -4.74 -1.02
CA SER A 136 -15.78 -4.91 0.24
C SER A 136 -14.40 -4.24 0.19
N ILE A 137 -13.76 -4.21 -0.99
CA ILE A 137 -12.51 -3.49 -1.23
C ILE A 137 -12.76 -1.99 -1.47
N LEU A 138 -13.71 -1.66 -2.37
CA LEU A 138 -13.99 -0.26 -2.74
C LEU A 138 -14.45 0.60 -1.56
N ASN A 139 -15.17 0.01 -0.59
CA ASN A 139 -15.66 0.71 0.61
C ASN A 139 -14.69 0.61 1.80
N ALA A 140 -13.56 -0.08 1.66
CA ALA A 140 -12.57 -0.15 2.72
C ALA A 140 -11.85 1.19 2.87
N ARG A 141 -11.67 1.64 4.12
CA ARG A 141 -10.77 2.77 4.39
C ARG A 141 -9.33 2.35 4.09
N PRO A 142 -8.54 3.19 3.41
CA PRO A 142 -7.12 2.88 3.15
C PRO A 142 -6.36 2.64 4.46
N THR A 143 -5.64 1.54 4.52
CA THR A 143 -4.76 1.20 5.65
C THR A 143 -3.61 0.32 5.15
N ASP A 144 -2.42 0.54 5.67
CA ASP A 144 -1.27 -0.31 5.42
C ASP A 144 -1.34 -1.64 6.19
N GLY A 145 -2.27 -1.77 7.17
CA GLY A 145 -2.44 -2.97 7.99
C GLY A 145 -1.23 -3.31 8.85
N LEU A 146 -0.34 -2.35 9.09
CA LEU A 146 0.88 -2.56 9.88
C LEU A 146 0.66 -2.27 11.37
N PHE A 147 -0.47 -1.66 11.73
CA PHE A 147 -0.79 -1.23 13.09
C PHE A 147 -1.99 -2.00 13.66
N ALA A 148 -1.83 -2.53 14.86
CA ALA A 148 -2.86 -3.32 15.52
C ALA A 148 -4.06 -2.50 16.03
N ASP A 149 -3.97 -1.16 16.05
CA ASP A 149 -5.00 -0.24 16.53
C ASP A 149 -6.04 0.13 15.44
N GLY A 150 -5.85 -0.35 14.20
CA GLY A 150 -6.78 -0.13 13.10
C GLY A 150 -6.78 1.28 12.53
N ARG A 151 -5.75 2.08 12.81
CA ARG A 151 -5.59 3.41 12.20
C ARG A 151 -5.53 3.32 10.68
N THR A 152 -6.01 4.35 10.02
CA THR A 152 -5.95 4.49 8.57
C THR A 152 -4.71 5.25 8.13
N ASP A 153 -4.43 5.22 6.82
CA ASP A 153 -3.36 6.02 6.22
C ASP A 153 -3.59 7.52 6.49
N GLU A 154 -4.83 8.00 6.34
CA GLU A 154 -5.20 9.40 6.61
C GLU A 154 -5.00 9.79 8.09
N ASP A 155 -5.26 8.86 9.02
CA ASP A 155 -4.99 9.07 10.46
C ASP A 155 -3.48 9.21 10.73
N GLN A 156 -2.64 8.50 9.98
CA GLN A 156 -1.18 8.55 10.09
C GLN A 156 -0.60 9.81 9.45
N ILE A 157 -1.11 10.18 8.28
CA ILE A 157 -0.65 11.32 7.49
C ILE A 157 -1.13 12.64 8.10
N GLY A 158 -2.34 12.65 8.66
CA GLY A 158 -2.99 13.84 9.21
C GLY A 158 -3.71 14.70 8.17
N ALA A 159 -3.93 14.18 6.96
CA ALA A 159 -4.69 14.79 5.87
C ALA A 159 -5.42 13.71 5.08
N THR A 160 -6.52 14.09 4.44
CA THR A 160 -7.25 13.18 3.54
C THR A 160 -6.55 13.06 2.18
N TYR A 161 -6.80 11.98 1.44
CA TYR A 161 -6.28 11.83 0.09
C TYR A 161 -6.77 12.96 -0.84
N ASP A 162 -8.01 13.41 -0.71
CA ASP A 162 -8.54 14.53 -1.50
C ASP A 162 -7.76 15.84 -1.24
N GLU A 163 -7.38 16.09 0.01
CA GLU A 163 -6.56 17.25 0.38
C GLU A 163 -5.14 17.15 -0.17
N LEU A 164 -4.55 15.95 -0.15
CA LEU A 164 -3.21 15.70 -0.69
C LEU A 164 -3.19 15.80 -2.22
N GLU A 165 -4.18 15.24 -2.90
CA GLU A 165 -4.35 15.36 -4.36
C GLU A 165 -4.50 16.84 -4.77
N TRP A 166 -5.35 17.57 -4.05
CA TRP A 166 -5.51 19.00 -4.29
C TRP A 166 -4.17 19.75 -4.10
N ALA A 167 -3.44 19.51 -3.02
CA ALA A 167 -2.16 20.18 -2.77
C ALA A 167 -1.12 19.87 -3.85
N MET A 168 -1.05 18.62 -4.29
CA MET A 168 -0.17 18.17 -5.37
C MET A 168 -0.49 18.89 -6.68
N LEU A 169 -1.78 18.91 -7.08
CA LEU A 169 -2.22 19.57 -8.30
C LEU A 169 -2.02 21.09 -8.25
N TYR A 170 -2.26 21.72 -7.10
CA TYR A 170 -2.01 23.14 -6.90
C TYR A 170 -0.55 23.51 -7.21
N ILE A 171 0.39 22.68 -6.74
CA ILE A 171 1.83 22.89 -6.99
C ILE A 171 2.20 22.59 -8.44
N GLU A 172 1.74 21.44 -8.97
CA GLU A 172 2.04 21.01 -10.34
C GLU A 172 1.53 22.02 -11.39
N ASN A 173 0.32 22.53 -11.19
CA ASN A 173 -0.29 23.52 -12.09
C ASN A 173 0.21 24.95 -11.87
N LYS A 174 1.06 25.19 -10.87
CA LYS A 174 1.55 26.51 -10.49
C LYS A 174 0.40 27.49 -10.21
N GLU A 175 -0.66 27.00 -9.59
CA GLU A 175 -1.81 27.83 -9.23
C GLU A 175 -1.39 28.93 -8.22
N ASN A 176 -2.05 30.09 -8.30
CA ASN A 176 -1.73 31.24 -7.47
C ASN A 176 -2.99 31.99 -7.05
N TYR A 177 -3.78 31.37 -6.17
CA TYR A 177 -4.90 32.01 -5.51
C TYR A 177 -4.74 31.92 -3.99
N GLU A 178 -5.46 32.77 -3.27
CA GLU A 178 -5.38 32.80 -1.81
C GLU A 178 -5.99 31.54 -1.21
N LEU A 179 -5.20 30.82 -0.40
CA LEU A 179 -5.63 29.60 0.27
C LEU A 179 -6.47 29.91 1.50
N ASN A 180 -7.59 29.19 1.65
CA ASN A 180 -8.34 29.20 2.90
C ASN A 180 -7.59 28.46 4.03
N LYS A 181 -8.15 28.47 5.25
CA LYS A 181 -7.48 27.90 6.43
C LYS A 181 -7.18 26.40 6.28
N ASN A 182 -8.12 25.61 5.78
CA ASN A 182 -7.94 24.16 5.63
C ASN A 182 -6.92 23.83 4.53
N GLN A 183 -6.98 24.56 3.42
CA GLN A 183 -6.00 24.43 2.35
C GLN A 183 -4.58 24.77 2.80
N LYS A 184 -4.40 25.78 3.67
CA LYS A 184 -3.09 26.10 4.25
C LYS A 184 -2.55 24.95 5.10
N VAL A 185 -3.41 24.30 5.89
CA VAL A 185 -3.02 23.13 6.71
C VAL A 185 -2.64 21.93 5.82
N ALA A 186 -3.48 21.56 4.87
CA ALA A 186 -3.21 20.48 3.93
C ALA A 186 -1.91 20.71 3.14
N MET A 187 -1.68 21.94 2.68
CA MET A 187 -0.44 22.33 1.99
C MET A 187 0.79 22.21 2.88
N GLN A 188 0.70 22.59 4.15
CA GLN A 188 1.81 22.45 5.10
C GLN A 188 2.15 20.98 5.34
N ILE A 189 1.13 20.11 5.52
CA ILE A 189 1.32 18.66 5.68
C ILE A 189 1.99 18.10 4.43
N TYR A 190 1.42 18.35 3.24
CA TYR A 190 1.97 17.88 1.97
C TYR A 190 3.44 18.31 1.79
N GLN A 191 3.76 19.59 1.98
CA GLN A 191 5.12 20.10 1.81
C GLN A 191 6.11 19.56 2.84
N SER A 192 5.67 19.26 4.06
CA SER A 192 6.53 18.67 5.08
C SER A 192 6.95 17.24 4.72
N LEU A 193 6.03 16.46 4.15
CA LEU A 193 6.27 15.07 3.74
C LEU A 193 7.01 14.98 2.39
N ASN A 194 6.66 15.83 1.43
CA ASN A 194 7.29 15.86 0.10
C ASN A 194 8.79 16.22 0.11
N ARG A 195 9.30 16.80 1.21
CA ARG A 195 10.71 17.21 1.38
C ARG A 195 11.58 16.15 2.06
N ALA A 196 10.96 15.13 2.62
CA ALA A 196 11.66 14.05 3.31
C ALA A 196 12.12 12.97 2.32
#